data_0d71839427ad9b45a4909beadd6f6058
#
_entry.id   0d71839427ad9b45a4909beadd6f6058
#
_cell.length_a   1.000
_cell.length_b   1.000
_cell.length_c   1.000
_cell.angle_alpha   90.00
_cell.angle_beta   90.00
_cell.angle_gamma   90.00
#
_symmetry.space_group_name_H-M   'P 1'
#
loop_
_entity.id
_entity.type
_entity.pdbx_description
1 polymer ?
#
loop_
_entity_poly.entity_id
_entity_poly.type
_entity_poly.pdbx_seq_one_letter_code
_entity_poly.pdbx_strand_id
1 'polypeptide(L)'
;MQIKDYINFENNIAFIKVKVTPKANKSEFFSVLDDGTLKIRIKAVPEKWKANKELINYLAKELGLKKNNFEITSGDTDQVKKIKITK
;
A
#
# COMPACT_ATOMS: atom_id res chain seq x y z
N MET A 1 0.60 6.47 -14.87
CA MET A 1 0.70 6.78 -13.44
C MET A 1 1.36 5.60 -12.73
N GLN A 2 2.48 5.85 -12.07
CA GLN A 2 3.19 4.82 -11.32
C GLN A 2 3.23 5.19 -9.86
N ILE A 3 3.01 4.23 -8.98
CA ILE A 3 2.93 4.47 -7.55
C ILE A 3 4.22 5.06 -6.99
N LYS A 4 5.38 4.63 -7.51
CA LYS A 4 6.68 5.13 -7.05
C LYS A 4 6.84 6.65 -7.23
N ASP A 5 6.09 7.25 -8.15
CA ASP A 5 6.15 8.69 -8.39
C ASP A 5 5.51 9.49 -7.25
N TYR A 6 4.75 8.84 -6.39
CA TYR A 6 4.04 9.45 -5.26
C TYR A 6 4.63 9.08 -3.91
N ILE A 7 5.78 8.39 -3.90
CA ILE A 7 6.43 7.97 -2.66
C ILE A 7 7.80 8.64 -2.57
N ASN A 8 7.98 9.43 -1.51
CA ASN A 8 9.22 10.17 -1.29
C ASN A 8 10.00 9.57 -0.13
N PHE A 9 11.24 9.18 -0.39
CA PHE A 9 12.12 8.64 0.63
C PHE A 9 13.03 9.74 1.18
N GLU A 10 13.11 9.81 2.51
CA GLU A 10 14.09 10.65 3.21
C GLU A 10 14.91 9.74 4.12
N ASN A 11 16.22 9.73 3.95
CA ASN A 11 17.11 8.84 4.72
C ASN A 11 16.68 7.37 4.59
N ASN A 12 16.25 6.97 3.39
CA ASN A 12 15.80 5.61 3.06
C ASN A 12 14.51 5.20 3.78
N ILE A 13 13.73 6.17 4.26
CA ILE A 13 12.44 5.90 4.92
C ILE A 13 11.36 6.73 4.25
N ALA A 14 10.22 6.11 3.99
CA ALA A 14 9.03 6.79 3.49
C ALA A 14 7.82 6.39 4.31
N PHE A 15 6.89 7.32 4.47
CA PHE A 15 5.61 7.05 5.10
C PHE A 15 4.52 7.33 4.07
N ILE A 16 3.63 6.37 3.88
CA ILE A 16 2.52 6.54 2.95
C ILE A 16 1.21 6.23 3.65
N LYS A 17 0.15 6.81 3.11
CA LYS A 17 -1.21 6.54 3.55
C LYS A 17 -1.95 5.93 2.37
N VAL A 18 -2.57 4.79 2.59
CA VAL A 18 -3.21 4.00 1.54
C VAL A 18 -4.67 3.75 1.89
N LYS A 19 -5.55 4.02 0.93
CA LYS A 19 -6.95 3.61 1.04
C LYS A 19 -7.15 2.37 0.18
N VAL A 20 -7.55 1.27 0.81
CA VAL A 20 -7.72 -0.01 0.15
C VAL A 20 -9.15 -0.20 -0.30
N THR A 21 -9.34 -0.60 -1.57
CA THR A 21 -10.62 -1.03 -2.10
C THR A 21 -10.54 -2.54 -2.31
N PRO A 22 -11.20 -3.34 -1.44
CA PRO A 22 -11.12 -4.79 -1.52
C PRO A 22 -12.03 -5.36 -2.63
N LYS A 23 -11.93 -6.66 -2.86
CA LYS A 23 -12.78 -7.42 -3.78
C LYS A 23 -12.65 -6.99 -5.23
N ALA A 24 -11.50 -6.46 -5.62
CA ALA A 24 -11.21 -6.13 -7.00
C ALA A 24 -10.78 -7.39 -7.78
N ASN A 25 -10.79 -7.30 -9.10
CA ASN A 25 -10.33 -8.40 -9.95
C ASN A 25 -8.82 -8.54 -9.94
N LYS A 26 -8.12 -7.45 -9.67
CA LYS A 26 -6.66 -7.44 -9.58
C LYS A 26 -6.21 -6.35 -8.62
N SER A 27 -4.98 -6.49 -8.14
CA SER A 27 -4.38 -5.47 -7.26
C SER A 27 -3.73 -4.41 -8.14
N GLU A 28 -4.11 -3.13 -7.93
CA GLU A 28 -3.55 -2.02 -8.70
C GLU A 28 -3.73 -0.69 -7.98
N PHE A 29 -2.75 0.19 -8.16
CA PHE A 29 -2.85 1.59 -7.78
C PHE A 29 -3.62 2.32 -8.87
N PHE A 30 -4.63 3.10 -8.50
CA PHE A 30 -5.48 3.72 -9.50
C PHE A 30 -5.76 5.21 -9.28
N SER A 31 -5.47 5.77 -8.12
CA SER A 31 -5.75 7.20 -7.89
C SER A 31 -5.02 7.72 -6.65
N VAL A 32 -4.96 9.05 -6.55
CA VAL A 32 -4.42 9.75 -5.38
C VAL A 32 -5.47 10.74 -4.92
N LEU A 33 -5.76 10.76 -3.63
CA LEU A 33 -6.68 11.74 -3.04
C LEU A 33 -5.98 13.08 -2.84
N ASP A 34 -6.77 14.12 -2.60
CA ASP A 34 -6.26 15.49 -2.45
C ASP A 34 -5.24 15.62 -1.31
N ASP A 35 -5.36 14.79 -0.28
CA ASP A 35 -4.44 14.80 0.87
C ASP A 35 -3.20 13.92 0.66
N GLY A 36 -3.02 13.37 -0.54
CA GLY A 36 -1.90 12.49 -0.85
C GLY A 36 -2.13 11.02 -0.56
N THR A 37 -3.31 10.65 -0.07
CA THR A 37 -3.63 9.23 0.17
C THR A 37 -3.68 8.47 -1.15
N LEU A 38 -2.97 7.35 -1.22
CA LEU A 38 -2.91 6.52 -2.41
C LEU A 38 -4.09 5.54 -2.39
N LYS A 39 -4.86 5.50 -3.47
CA LYS A 39 -5.98 4.57 -3.60
C LYS A 39 -5.52 3.33 -4.35
N ILE A 40 -5.63 2.19 -3.70
CA ILE A 40 -5.16 0.91 -4.25
C ILE A 40 -6.30 -0.10 -4.19
N ARG A 41 -6.58 -0.73 -5.33
CA ARG A 41 -7.49 -1.87 -5.40
C ARG A 41 -6.71 -3.12 -5.02
N ILE A 42 -7.34 -3.99 -4.24
CA ILE A 42 -6.73 -5.24 -3.82
C ILE A 42 -7.61 -6.39 -4.27
N LYS A 43 -6.98 -7.41 -4.85
CA LYS A 43 -7.66 -8.62 -5.31
C LYS A 43 -8.49 -9.21 -4.19
N ALA A 44 -9.66 -9.75 -4.53
CA ALA A 44 -10.63 -10.25 -3.57
C ALA A 44 -10.04 -11.26 -2.59
N VAL A 45 -10.10 -10.93 -1.29
CA VAL A 45 -9.72 -11.82 -0.20
C VAL A 45 -10.72 -11.59 0.94
N PRO A 46 -11.28 -12.66 1.54
CA PRO A 46 -12.33 -12.50 2.55
C PRO A 46 -11.81 -12.04 3.91
N GLU A 47 -10.57 -12.35 4.26
CA GLU A 47 -10.02 -11.99 5.56
C GLU A 47 -9.13 -10.74 5.47
N LYS A 48 -9.27 -9.86 6.48
CA LYS A 48 -8.52 -8.61 6.49
C LYS A 48 -7.01 -8.80 6.49
N TRP A 49 -6.52 -9.82 7.22
CA TRP A 49 -5.08 -10.07 7.26
C TRP A 49 -4.53 -10.52 5.90
N LYS A 50 -5.36 -11.21 5.11
CA LYS A 50 -4.97 -11.57 3.73
C LYS A 50 -4.94 -10.36 2.83
N ALA A 51 -5.86 -9.41 3.05
CA ALA A 51 -5.86 -8.15 2.30
C ALA A 51 -4.59 -7.36 2.60
N ASN A 52 -4.18 -7.30 3.86
CA ASN A 52 -2.93 -6.63 4.24
C ASN A 52 -1.72 -7.29 3.58
N LYS A 53 -1.69 -8.61 3.59
CA LYS A 53 -0.62 -9.38 2.96
C LYS A 53 -0.56 -9.10 1.45
N GLU A 54 -1.71 -9.09 0.80
CA GLU A 54 -1.80 -8.82 -0.63
C GLU A 54 -1.34 -7.39 -0.95
N LEU A 55 -1.72 -6.43 -0.11
CA LEU A 55 -1.29 -5.05 -0.26
C LEU A 55 0.24 -4.94 -0.20
N ILE A 56 0.86 -5.58 0.79
CA ILE A 56 2.31 -5.56 0.94
C ILE A 56 2.99 -6.25 -0.24
N ASN A 57 2.45 -7.38 -0.71
CA ASN A 57 2.97 -8.07 -1.88
C ASN A 57 2.95 -7.15 -3.11
N TYR A 58 1.85 -6.46 -3.31
CA TYR A 58 1.69 -5.55 -4.43
C TYR A 58 2.71 -4.41 -4.37
N LEU A 59 2.83 -3.76 -3.20
CA LEU A 59 3.76 -2.66 -3.01
C LEU A 59 5.20 -3.10 -3.19
N ALA A 60 5.57 -4.24 -2.64
CA ALA A 60 6.93 -4.78 -2.77
C ALA A 60 7.28 -5.00 -4.24
N LYS A 61 6.36 -5.58 -5.01
CA LYS A 61 6.56 -5.82 -6.43
C LYS A 61 6.72 -4.52 -7.21
N GLU A 62 5.84 -3.54 -6.94
CA GLU A 62 5.86 -2.27 -7.67
C GLU A 62 7.10 -1.42 -7.36
N LEU A 63 7.61 -1.51 -6.14
CA LEU A 63 8.76 -0.72 -5.71
C LEU A 63 10.09 -1.47 -5.84
N GLY A 64 10.05 -2.75 -6.20
CA GLY A 64 11.26 -3.56 -6.28
C GLY A 64 11.92 -3.80 -4.93
N LEU A 65 11.12 -3.86 -3.86
CA LEU A 65 11.58 -4.06 -2.50
C LEU A 65 11.08 -5.40 -1.96
N LYS A 66 11.59 -5.79 -0.80
CA LYS A 66 11.15 -7.01 -0.11
C LYS A 66 9.97 -6.70 0.81
N LYS A 67 9.16 -7.70 1.10
CA LYS A 67 8.03 -7.53 2.03
C LYS A 67 8.47 -7.00 3.39
N ASN A 68 9.64 -7.41 3.87
CA ASN A 68 10.18 -6.97 5.14
C ASN A 68 10.49 -5.47 5.20
N ASN A 69 10.51 -4.81 4.04
CA ASN A 69 10.72 -3.37 3.98
C ASN A 69 9.47 -2.56 4.34
N PHE A 70 8.33 -3.23 4.53
CA PHE A 70 7.04 -2.59 4.76
C PHE A 70 6.49 -2.92 6.13
N GLU A 71 5.96 -1.89 6.82
CA GLU A 71 5.32 -2.06 8.11
C GLU A 71 4.04 -1.24 8.14
N ILE A 72 2.91 -1.89 8.46
CA ILE A 72 1.65 -1.19 8.66
C ILE A 72 1.68 -0.62 10.07
N THR A 73 1.79 0.69 10.20
CA THR A 73 1.94 1.35 11.49
C THR A 73 0.60 1.75 12.12
N SER A 74 -0.47 1.80 11.31
CA SER A 74 -1.80 2.18 11.78
C SER A 74 -2.84 1.69 10.79
N GLY A 75 -4.07 1.44 11.30
CA GLY A 75 -5.21 1.07 10.46
C GLY A 75 -5.15 -0.33 9.87
N ASP A 76 -4.53 -1.29 10.57
CA ASP A 76 -4.37 -2.64 10.05
C ASP A 76 -5.71 -3.37 9.83
N THR A 77 -6.79 -2.93 10.48
CA THR A 77 -8.13 -3.48 10.28
C THR A 77 -9.04 -2.54 9.50
N ASP A 78 -8.57 -1.35 9.14
CA ASP A 78 -9.36 -0.35 8.44
C ASP A 78 -9.03 -0.31 6.95
N GLN A 79 -9.89 0.36 6.18
CA GLN A 79 -9.63 0.56 4.75
C GLN A 79 -8.49 1.55 4.52
N VAL A 80 -8.30 2.51 5.44
CA VAL A 80 -7.20 3.47 5.35
C VAL A 80 -6.08 3.01 6.27
N LYS A 81 -4.88 2.85 5.70
CA LYS A 81 -3.73 2.31 6.40
C LYS A 81 -2.55 3.25 6.26
N LYS A 82 -1.75 3.35 7.32
CA LYS A 82 -0.47 4.06 7.28
C LYS A 82 0.64 3.02 7.23
N ILE A 83 1.55 3.20 6.28
CA ILE A 83 2.62 2.23 6.03
C ILE A 83 3.97 2.94 6.05
N LYS A 84 4.91 2.36 6.81
CA LYS A 84 6.31 2.78 6.82
C LYS A 84 7.08 1.88 5.88
N ILE A 85 7.85 2.49 4.99
CA ILE A 85 8.68 1.78 4.03
C ILE A 85 10.13 2.12 4.31
N THR A 86 10.97 1.10 4.49
CA THR A 86 12.40 1.27 4.74
C THR A 86 13.17 0.60 3.60
N LYS A 87 14.06 1.37 2.98
CA LYS A 87 14.96 0.82 1.95
C LYS A 87 16.15 0.14 2.57
#